data_9a89c01ffc3dcf61ebad8c07c6cc70cf
#
_entry.id   9a89c01ffc3dcf61ebad8c07c6cc70cf
#
_cell.length_a   1.000
_cell.length_b   1.000
_cell.length_c   1.000
_cell.angle_alpha   90.00
_cell.angle_beta   90.00
_cell.angle_gamma   90.00
#
_symmetry.space_group_name_H-M   'P 1'
#
loop_
_entity.id
_entity.type
_entity.pdbx_description
1 polymer ?
#
loop_
_entity_poly.entity_id
_entity_poly.type
_entity_poly.pdbx_seq_one_letter_code
_entity_poly.pdbx_strand_id
1 'polypeptide(L)'
;MADTFHMVNVDVGTSDGTVLTAGSSETFVIIGCQVANMHATTACHLTTTVYQTGGGTNAIICNKTNIPINDALNPIQGKLVLETGDYIKMDAENASSLEATISYLKQT
;
A
#
# COMPACT_ATOMS: atom_id res chain seq x y z
N MET A 1 19.73 5.41 -16.83
CA MET A 1 18.70 4.69 -16.08
C MET A 1 19.29 4.11 -14.81
N ALA A 2 18.69 4.40 -13.69
CA ALA A 2 19.20 3.92 -12.41
C ALA A 2 18.08 3.15 -11.68
N ASP A 3 18.47 2.04 -11.07
CA ASP A 3 17.57 1.25 -10.25
C ASP A 3 18.01 1.40 -8.79
N THR A 4 17.07 1.80 -7.94
CA THR A 4 17.35 1.99 -6.53
C THR A 4 16.27 1.33 -5.69
N PHE A 5 16.67 0.76 -4.54
CA PHE A 5 15.75 0.15 -3.59
C PHE A 5 15.32 1.17 -2.55
N HIS A 6 14.04 1.13 -2.19
CA HIS A 6 13.46 2.05 -1.22
C HIS A 6 12.50 1.33 -0.30
N MET A 7 12.25 1.93 0.85
CA MET A 7 11.22 1.50 1.78
C MET A 7 10.50 2.73 2.31
N VAL A 8 9.19 2.63 2.45
CA VAL A 8 8.38 3.69 3.03
C VAL A 8 7.47 3.12 4.11
N ASN A 9 7.31 3.86 5.20
CA ASN A 9 6.35 3.55 6.25
C ASN A 9 5.26 4.59 6.24
N VAL A 10 4.01 4.16 6.30
CA VAL A 10 2.86 5.06 6.26
C VAL A 10 1.85 4.65 7.32
N ASP A 11 1.37 5.62 8.09
CA ASP A 11 0.23 5.39 8.97
C ASP A 11 -1.04 5.42 8.11
N VAL A 12 -1.82 4.34 8.15
CA VAL A 12 -3.01 4.23 7.33
C VAL A 12 -4.16 4.95 8.04
N GLY A 13 -4.70 5.97 7.40
CA GLY A 13 -5.80 6.74 7.96
C GLY A 13 -7.16 6.11 7.68
N THR A 14 -8.21 6.73 8.23
CA THR A 14 -9.59 6.27 8.03
C THR A 14 -10.19 6.77 6.74
N SER A 15 -9.55 7.75 6.09
CA SER A 15 -9.94 8.23 4.78
C SER A 15 -9.04 7.57 3.73
N ASP A 16 -9.60 7.36 2.53
CA ASP A 16 -8.86 6.78 1.41
C ASP A 16 -7.68 7.69 1.05
N GLY A 17 -6.48 7.31 1.47
CA GLY A 17 -5.27 8.12 1.31
C GLY A 17 -4.23 7.44 0.45
N THR A 18 -3.53 8.23 -0.36
CA THR A 18 -2.44 7.73 -1.21
C THR A 18 -1.23 7.39 -0.35
N VAL A 19 -0.73 6.16 -0.47
CA VAL A 19 0.44 5.71 0.29
C VAL A 19 1.70 5.65 -0.57
N LEU A 20 1.56 5.50 -1.89
CA LEU A 20 2.71 5.45 -2.78
C LEU A 20 2.26 5.81 -4.20
N THR A 21 3.02 6.69 -4.86
CA THR A 21 2.75 7.13 -6.23
C THR A 21 4.03 7.05 -7.05
N ALA A 22 3.98 6.39 -8.20
CA ALA A 22 5.08 6.41 -9.16
C ALA A 22 5.08 7.76 -9.87
N GLY A 23 6.18 8.48 -9.75
CA GLY A 23 6.28 9.83 -10.30
C GLY A 23 6.59 9.87 -11.77
N SER A 24 6.92 11.06 -12.26
CA SER A 24 7.28 11.30 -13.65
C SER A 24 8.54 10.52 -13.99
N SER A 25 8.50 9.76 -15.09
CA SER A 25 9.63 8.95 -15.56
C SER A 25 10.08 7.90 -14.54
N GLU A 26 9.19 7.47 -13.66
CA GLU A 26 9.48 6.44 -12.67
C GLU A 26 8.59 5.23 -12.87
N THR A 27 9.16 4.06 -12.62
CA THR A 27 8.42 2.81 -12.53
C THR A 27 8.81 2.17 -11.20
N PHE A 28 7.81 1.79 -10.42
CA PHE A 28 8.04 1.12 -9.15
C PHE A 28 7.69 -0.35 -9.27
N VAL A 29 8.58 -1.21 -8.79
CA VAL A 29 8.28 -2.63 -8.61
C VAL A 29 8.18 -2.88 -7.12
N ILE A 30 6.99 -3.15 -6.64
CA ILE A 30 6.77 -3.41 -5.22
C ILE A 30 7.19 -4.84 -4.94
N ILE A 31 8.14 -5.01 -4.03
CA ILE A 31 8.70 -6.31 -3.68
C ILE A 31 8.20 -6.83 -2.35
N GLY A 32 7.57 -5.97 -1.56
CA GLY A 32 6.95 -6.39 -0.30
C GLY A 32 6.07 -5.29 0.25
N CYS A 33 4.96 -5.69 0.87
CA CYS A 33 4.07 -4.77 1.56
C CYS A 33 3.48 -5.49 2.76
N GLN A 34 3.61 -4.88 3.93
CA GLN A 34 3.07 -5.44 5.15
C GLN A 34 2.32 -4.35 5.89
N VAL A 35 1.12 -4.67 6.37
CA VAL A 35 0.33 -3.76 7.18
C VAL A 35 0.10 -4.41 8.54
N ALA A 36 0.60 -3.76 9.58
CA ALA A 36 0.51 -4.27 10.94
C ALA A 36 -0.58 -3.56 11.71
N ASN A 37 -1.35 -4.31 12.50
CA ASN A 37 -2.32 -3.73 13.43
C ASN A 37 -1.61 -3.45 14.75
N MET A 38 -1.52 -2.17 15.08
CA MET A 38 -0.84 -1.71 16.29
C MET A 38 -1.82 -1.34 17.40
N HIS A 39 -3.10 -1.56 17.19
CA HIS A 39 -4.10 -1.27 18.22
C HIS A 39 -4.03 -2.30 19.34
N ALA A 40 -4.14 -1.84 20.57
CA ALA A 40 -3.93 -2.70 21.73
C ALA A 40 -5.09 -3.66 21.98
N THR A 41 -6.30 -3.32 21.53
CA THR A 41 -7.51 -4.03 21.96
C THR A 41 -8.50 -4.35 20.85
N THR A 42 -8.30 -3.80 19.63
CA THR A 42 -9.33 -3.87 18.57
C THR A 42 -8.72 -4.32 17.25
N ALA A 43 -9.34 -5.32 16.63
CA ALA A 43 -9.03 -5.67 15.24
C ALA A 43 -9.44 -4.52 14.31
N CYS A 44 -8.83 -4.42 13.14
CA CYS A 44 -9.05 -3.32 12.23
C CYS A 44 -9.11 -3.84 10.79
N HIS A 45 -10.06 -3.33 10.01
CA HIS A 45 -10.17 -3.67 8.59
C HIS A 45 -9.26 -2.79 7.75
N LEU A 46 -8.69 -3.39 6.71
CA LEU A 46 -7.86 -2.68 5.73
C LEU A 46 -8.48 -2.80 4.35
N THR A 47 -8.52 -1.70 3.62
CA THR A 47 -8.85 -1.70 2.20
C THR A 47 -7.68 -1.10 1.43
N THR A 48 -7.21 -1.81 0.41
CA THR A 48 -6.11 -1.37 -0.45
C THR A 48 -6.57 -1.38 -1.90
N THR A 49 -6.38 -0.26 -2.59
CA THR A 49 -6.81 -0.10 -3.99
C THR A 49 -5.63 0.39 -4.81
N VAL A 50 -5.44 -0.21 -5.99
CA VAL A 50 -4.43 0.21 -6.96
C VAL A 50 -5.13 1.00 -8.05
N TYR A 51 -4.61 2.19 -8.35
CA TYR A 51 -5.16 3.09 -9.35
C TYR A 51 -4.20 3.19 -10.54
N GLN A 52 -4.75 2.95 -11.73
CA GLN A 52 -3.99 3.09 -12.98
C GLN A 52 -4.43 4.37 -13.69
N THR A 53 -3.49 5.30 -13.88
CA THR A 53 -3.80 6.60 -14.47
C THR A 53 -3.72 6.60 -15.99
N GLY A 54 -3.09 5.60 -16.59
CA GLY A 54 -2.89 5.53 -18.04
C GLY A 54 -4.03 4.89 -18.81
N GLY A 55 -5.27 5.07 -18.36
CA GLY A 55 -6.44 4.55 -19.06
C GLY A 55 -6.89 3.17 -18.59
N GLY A 56 -6.25 2.63 -17.57
CA GLY A 56 -6.65 1.37 -16.99
C GLY A 56 -7.79 1.51 -15.99
N THR A 57 -8.14 0.41 -15.35
CA THR A 57 -9.16 0.39 -14.33
C THR A 57 -8.53 0.29 -12.94
N ASN A 58 -9.24 0.83 -11.96
CA ASN A 58 -8.81 0.70 -10.57
C ASN A 58 -9.17 -0.69 -10.05
N ALA A 59 -8.33 -1.25 -9.20
CA ALA A 59 -8.55 -2.58 -8.67
C ALA A 59 -8.43 -2.57 -7.15
N ILE A 60 -9.44 -3.11 -6.48
CA ILE A 60 -9.39 -3.34 -5.05
C ILE A 60 -8.69 -4.68 -4.85
N ILE A 61 -7.51 -4.66 -4.23
CA ILE A 61 -6.74 -5.88 -4.01
C ILE A 61 -6.93 -6.45 -2.61
N CYS A 62 -7.52 -5.65 -1.72
CA CYS A 62 -7.81 -6.06 -0.34
C CYS A 62 -9.01 -5.23 0.10
N ASN A 63 -10.15 -5.87 0.36
CA ASN A 63 -11.39 -5.15 0.66
C ASN A 63 -11.86 -5.48 2.06
N LYS A 64 -11.72 -4.51 2.96
CA LYS A 64 -12.16 -4.63 4.37
C LYS A 64 -11.67 -5.92 5.01
N THR A 65 -10.42 -6.27 4.74
CA THR A 65 -9.83 -7.48 5.29
C THR A 65 -9.46 -7.24 6.74
N ASN A 66 -9.93 -8.12 7.61
CA ASN A 66 -9.72 -7.96 9.04
C ASN A 66 -8.29 -8.33 9.42
N ILE A 67 -7.65 -7.42 10.15
CA ILE A 67 -6.33 -7.68 10.73
C ILE A 67 -6.52 -7.78 12.24
N PRO A 68 -6.33 -8.97 12.84
CA PRO A 68 -6.45 -9.12 14.29
C PRO A 68 -5.44 -8.28 15.05
N ILE A 69 -5.69 -8.07 16.32
CA ILE A 69 -4.72 -7.39 17.18
C ILE A 69 -3.39 -8.16 17.19
N ASN A 70 -2.28 -7.42 17.22
CA ASN A 70 -0.92 -7.98 17.21
C ASN A 70 -0.60 -8.82 15.97
N ASP A 71 -1.31 -8.61 14.88
CA ASP A 71 -1.11 -9.37 13.65
C ASP A 71 -0.82 -8.44 12.49
N ALA A 72 -0.46 -8.99 11.36
CA ALA A 72 -0.12 -8.25 10.15
C ALA A 72 -0.67 -8.96 8.92
N LEU A 73 -0.94 -8.18 7.88
CA LEU A 73 -1.44 -8.68 6.61
C LEU A 73 -0.51 -8.20 5.49
N ASN A 74 -0.25 -9.07 4.52
CA ASN A 74 0.45 -8.70 3.29
C ASN A 74 -0.61 -8.53 2.18
N PRO A 75 -1.12 -7.31 1.96
CA PRO A 75 -2.17 -7.10 0.97
C PRO A 75 -1.69 -7.28 -0.46
N ILE A 76 -0.40 -7.08 -0.69
CA ILE A 76 0.22 -7.29 -2.00
C ILE A 76 1.07 -8.52 -1.91
N GLN A 77 0.60 -9.60 -2.53
CA GLN A 77 1.34 -10.85 -2.56
C GLN A 77 2.10 -10.95 -3.87
N GLY A 78 3.39 -11.25 -3.77
CA GLY A 78 4.26 -11.24 -4.92
C GLY A 78 4.68 -9.82 -5.30
N LYS A 79 4.88 -9.61 -6.59
CA LYS A 79 5.36 -8.33 -7.11
C LYS A 79 4.23 -7.59 -7.80
N LEU A 80 4.20 -6.27 -7.58
CA LEU A 80 3.24 -5.38 -8.23
C LEU A 80 4.01 -4.26 -8.90
N VAL A 81 3.70 -3.97 -10.16
CA VAL A 81 4.36 -2.91 -10.91
C VAL A 81 3.45 -1.69 -10.98
N LEU A 82 3.98 -0.54 -10.57
CA LEU A 82 3.33 0.75 -10.75
C LEU A 82 4.08 1.50 -11.85
N GLU A 83 3.39 1.76 -12.95
CA GLU A 83 3.93 2.57 -14.03
C GLU A 83 3.77 4.05 -13.69
N THR A 84 4.39 4.92 -14.48
CA THR A 84 4.35 6.35 -14.23
C THR A 84 2.92 6.85 -14.01
N GLY A 85 2.71 7.50 -12.89
CA GLY A 85 1.40 8.05 -12.52
C GLY A 85 0.50 7.11 -11.74
N ASP A 86 0.79 5.82 -11.71
CA ASP A 86 -0.02 4.86 -10.96
C ASP A 86 0.21 5.03 -9.46
N TYR A 87 -0.80 4.73 -8.67
CA TYR A 87 -0.67 4.90 -7.23
C TYR A 87 -1.51 3.90 -6.45
N ILE A 88 -1.18 3.77 -5.17
CA ILE A 88 -1.86 2.89 -4.23
C ILE A 88 -2.49 3.74 -3.15
N LYS A 89 -3.75 3.46 -2.85
CA LYS A 89 -4.46 4.05 -1.71
C LYS A 89 -4.83 2.98 -0.71
N MET A 90 -4.82 3.37 0.56
CA MET A 90 -5.23 2.49 1.65
C MET A 90 -6.12 3.27 2.60
N ASP A 91 -7.10 2.56 3.19
CA ASP A 91 -7.86 3.11 4.29
C ASP A 91 -8.08 2.04 5.36
N ALA A 92 -8.17 2.51 6.59
CA ALA A 92 -8.33 1.67 7.76
C ALA A 92 -9.69 1.95 8.43
N GLU A 93 -10.21 0.96 9.11
CA GLU A 93 -11.46 1.11 9.86
C GLU A 93 -11.31 2.09 11.02
N ASN A 94 -10.17 2.04 11.71
CA ASN A 94 -9.91 2.86 12.90
C ASN A 94 -8.66 3.71 12.70
N ALA A 95 -8.66 4.92 13.25
CA ALA A 95 -7.51 5.79 13.22
C ALA A 95 -6.37 5.25 14.08
N SER A 96 -5.13 5.50 13.67
CA SER A 96 -3.92 5.17 14.43
C SER A 96 -3.79 3.69 14.76
N SER A 97 -4.38 2.83 13.94
CA SER A 97 -4.37 1.38 14.19
C SER A 97 -3.45 0.61 13.25
N LEU A 98 -3.37 1.02 11.99
CA LEU A 98 -2.62 0.28 10.97
C LEU A 98 -1.42 1.07 10.50
N GLU A 99 -0.29 0.37 10.37
CA GLU A 99 0.93 0.93 9.83
C GLU A 99 1.40 0.08 8.65
N ALA A 100 1.58 0.70 7.50
CA ALA A 100 2.02 0.01 6.29
C ALA A 100 3.51 0.22 6.07
N THR A 101 4.20 -0.85 5.69
CA THR A 101 5.61 -0.81 5.29
C THR A 101 5.70 -1.37 3.88
N ILE A 102 6.19 -0.58 2.95
CA ILE A 102 6.28 -0.96 1.54
C ILE A 102 7.73 -0.88 1.10
N SER A 103 8.23 -2.00 0.56
CA SER A 103 9.57 -2.06 -0.05
C SER A 103 9.41 -2.12 -1.55
N TYR A 104 10.16 -1.29 -2.27
CA TYR A 104 10.02 -1.22 -3.71
C TYR A 104 11.34 -0.89 -4.39
N LEU A 105 11.42 -1.28 -5.67
CA LEU A 105 12.52 -0.92 -6.56
C LEU A 105 12.04 0.22 -7.46
N LYS A 106 12.78 1.31 -7.48
CA LYS A 106 12.48 2.45 -8.35
C LYS A 106 13.40 2.42 -9.55
N GLN A 107 12.81 2.43 -10.73
CA GLN A 107 13.52 2.53 -12.00
C GLN A 107 13.27 3.91 -12.62
N THR A 108 14.31 4.57 -13.00
CA THR A 108 14.22 5.91 -13.60
C THR A 108 14.86 5.99 -14.98
#